data_d8f51accacac3d2b3eaa17afbebb5f59
#
_entry.id   d8f51accacac3d2b3eaa17afbebb5f59
#
_cell.length_a   1.000
_cell.length_b   1.000
_cell.length_c   1.000
_cell.angle_alpha   90.00
_cell.angle_beta   90.00
_cell.angle_gamma   90.00
#
_symmetry.space_group_name_H-M   'P 1'
#
loop_
_entity.id
_entity.type
_entity.pdbx_description
1 polymer ?
#
loop_
_entity_poly.entity_id
_entity_poly.type
_entity_poly.pdbx_seq_one_letter_code
_entity_poly.pdbx_strand_id
1 'polypeptide(L)'
;MKKNELNKNVISNEDAVKNIYCDEITAVINSNDSPKAMMNRLDDYHGSDIAEVISTFSVLNRKKFYRVCSLEMLAEIFEYLDEKQAGEYLREMDIHKASELISELDTDTAVNILSETDKDRRSLIIDAVAPDVRSELKLIASFDEEEIGSRMTTNCIIIDEDMTVKQAMNALVSQARKNDNISTLFVVDENKVFSGAIDLKDLITADSEVELESITATSFPYVYANEQTADCIEKLKDYSEYIIPVLDDSNRLLGVITAQNIIEASDDEMGEDYAKLGGLSAEEDLNEPVLQSVKKRLPWLLVLLGLGMVVSTVVGAFEKVVAQLTLIVAFQSLILDMAGNVGTQSLAVTIRVLTDGSLTAKQKLHLVSKEMRVGLLNGTLIGVLSFIAVGLYIFFFKGKGLIYSFAMSGCIGISLILAIIVSSAVGTLTPLLFKKIKIDPAVASGPMITTLNDLVAVVAYYGTSWIFPENLLDVYMRFFIMIVMEM
;
A
#
# COMPACT_ATOMS: atom_id res chain seq x y z
N MET A 1 20.92 19.57 -18.91
CA MET A 1 21.69 20.18 -17.82
C MET A 1 20.93 21.29 -17.10
N LYS A 2 20.35 22.31 -17.73
CA LYS A 2 19.63 23.41 -17.05
C LYS A 2 18.39 22.99 -16.22
N LYS A 3 17.69 21.90 -16.56
CA LYS A 3 16.50 21.45 -15.81
C LYS A 3 16.86 20.75 -14.48
N ASN A 4 18.04 20.11 -14.40
CA ASN A 4 18.54 19.49 -13.16
C ASN A 4 19.15 20.51 -12.18
N GLU A 5 19.64 21.65 -12.67
CA GLU A 5 20.13 22.73 -11.81
C GLU A 5 18.97 23.56 -11.22
N LEU A 6 17.86 23.74 -11.98
CA LEU A 6 16.65 24.38 -11.42
C LEU A 6 16.02 23.53 -10.30
N ASN A 7 15.87 22.23 -10.48
CA ASN A 7 15.34 21.35 -9.45
C ASN A 7 16.24 21.28 -8.20
N LYS A 8 17.57 21.25 -8.36
CA LYS A 8 18.48 21.29 -7.21
C LYS A 8 18.41 22.62 -6.44
N ASN A 9 18.19 23.73 -7.12
CA ASN A 9 18.08 25.03 -6.45
C ASN A 9 16.70 25.21 -5.77
N VAL A 10 15.64 24.59 -6.27
CA VAL A 10 14.31 24.60 -5.61
C VAL A 10 14.33 23.73 -4.36
N ILE A 11 14.83 22.51 -4.43
CA ILE A 11 14.96 21.59 -3.27
C ILE A 11 15.90 22.19 -2.19
N SER A 12 17.02 22.84 -2.59
CA SER A 12 17.91 23.50 -1.63
C SER A 12 17.30 24.75 -0.97
N ASN A 13 16.34 25.41 -1.61
CA ASN A 13 15.61 26.53 -1.01
C ASN A 13 14.49 26.06 -0.04
N GLU A 14 13.79 24.98 -0.36
CA GLU A 14 12.80 24.39 0.55
C GLU A 14 13.45 23.86 1.83
N ASP A 15 14.55 23.11 1.72
CA ASP A 15 15.31 22.64 2.88
C ASP A 15 15.90 23.80 3.70
N ALA A 16 16.32 24.88 3.05
CA ALA A 16 16.83 26.06 3.74
C ALA A 16 15.72 26.83 4.48
N VAL A 17 14.51 26.93 3.91
CA VAL A 17 13.34 27.56 4.54
C VAL A 17 12.86 26.71 5.71
N LYS A 18 12.77 25.39 5.57
CA LYS A 18 12.44 24.46 6.66
C LYS A 18 13.39 24.58 7.85
N ASN A 19 14.69 24.63 7.59
CA ASN A 19 15.71 24.83 8.65
C ASN A 19 15.54 26.17 9.39
N ILE A 20 15.12 27.23 8.70
CA ILE A 20 14.84 28.54 9.31
C ILE A 20 13.65 28.44 10.27
N TYR A 21 12.54 27.83 9.86
CA TYR A 21 11.38 27.62 10.73
C TYR A 21 11.71 26.75 11.96
N CYS A 22 12.49 25.69 11.78
CA CYS A 22 12.96 24.85 12.90
C CYS A 22 13.73 25.66 13.94
N ASP A 23 14.66 26.52 13.50
CA ASP A 23 15.45 27.37 14.39
C ASP A 23 14.57 28.42 15.08
N GLU A 24 13.62 29.04 14.36
CA GLU A 24 12.72 30.07 14.89
C GLU A 24 11.72 29.50 15.91
N ILE A 25 11.05 28.39 15.62
CA ILE A 25 10.12 27.71 16.54
C ILE A 25 10.88 27.26 17.79
N THR A 26 12.06 26.66 17.61
CA THR A 26 12.91 26.28 18.74
C THR A 26 13.32 27.47 19.59
N ALA A 27 13.64 28.62 18.99
CA ALA A 27 13.98 29.84 19.69
C ALA A 27 12.77 30.40 20.47
N VAL A 28 11.54 30.33 19.92
CA VAL A 28 10.33 30.72 20.62
C VAL A 28 10.14 29.92 21.90
N ILE A 29 10.25 28.57 21.82
CA ILE A 29 10.07 27.71 23.00
C ILE A 29 11.16 27.89 24.03
N ASN A 30 12.40 28.17 23.61
CA ASN A 30 13.53 28.42 24.51
C ASN A 30 13.54 29.86 25.08
N SER A 31 12.69 30.78 24.57
CA SER A 31 12.62 32.15 25.06
C SER A 31 12.12 32.22 26.51
N ASN A 32 12.35 33.36 27.16
CA ASN A 32 11.78 33.71 28.46
C ASN A 32 10.49 34.54 28.35
N ASP A 33 9.84 34.52 27.19
CA ASP A 33 8.59 35.24 26.96
C ASP A 33 7.45 34.62 27.78
N SER A 34 6.38 35.39 27.97
CA SER A 34 5.16 34.90 28.63
C SER A 34 4.50 33.80 27.76
N PRO A 35 3.80 32.81 28.35
CA PRO A 35 3.11 31.76 27.59
C PRO A 35 2.22 32.33 26.45
N LYS A 36 1.50 33.42 26.72
CA LYS A 36 0.65 34.09 25.73
C LYS A 36 1.44 34.67 24.56
N ALA A 37 2.63 35.26 24.83
CA ALA A 37 3.48 35.81 23.79
C ALA A 37 4.12 34.71 22.94
N MET A 38 4.49 33.57 23.57
CA MET A 38 4.98 32.40 22.85
C MET A 38 3.90 31.81 21.95
N MET A 39 2.69 31.63 22.46
CA MET A 39 1.53 31.11 21.71
C MET A 39 1.23 31.97 20.48
N ASN A 40 1.12 33.31 20.66
CA ASN A 40 0.84 34.22 19.54
C ASN A 40 1.96 34.17 18.44
N ARG A 41 3.18 33.81 18.78
CA ARG A 41 4.26 33.64 17.81
C ARG A 41 4.23 32.27 17.14
N LEU A 42 3.72 31.23 17.81
CA LEU A 42 3.53 29.91 17.25
C LEU A 42 2.33 29.86 16.29
N ASP A 43 1.32 30.69 16.53
CA ASP A 43 0.14 30.85 15.66
C ASP A 43 0.48 31.32 14.22
N ASP A 44 1.68 31.86 14.01
CA ASP A 44 2.16 32.27 12.69
C ASP A 44 2.65 31.08 11.83
N TYR A 45 2.81 29.87 12.41
CA TYR A 45 3.31 28.66 11.74
C TYR A 45 2.18 27.65 11.57
N HIS A 46 2.24 26.88 10.49
CA HIS A 46 1.30 25.80 10.25
C HIS A 46 1.54 24.60 11.19
N GLY A 47 0.49 23.89 11.57
CA GLY A 47 0.58 22.75 12.49
C GLY A 47 1.59 21.69 12.03
N SER A 48 1.67 21.42 10.71
CA SER A 48 2.65 20.48 10.13
C SER A 48 4.12 20.89 10.35
N ASP A 49 4.44 22.20 10.25
CA ASP A 49 5.79 22.70 10.49
C ASP A 49 6.19 22.52 11.95
N ILE A 50 5.23 22.75 12.86
CA ILE A 50 5.44 22.59 14.30
C ILE A 50 5.58 21.10 14.66
N ALA A 51 4.80 20.20 14.03
CA ALA A 51 4.87 18.76 14.23
C ALA A 51 6.25 18.20 13.87
N GLU A 52 6.85 18.67 12.77
CA GLU A 52 8.20 18.28 12.38
C GLU A 52 9.26 18.72 13.42
N VAL A 53 9.12 19.95 13.94
CA VAL A 53 10.07 20.53 14.90
C VAL A 53 9.97 19.90 16.29
N ILE A 54 8.74 19.57 16.75
CA ILE A 54 8.51 18.99 18.08
C ILE A 54 9.25 17.66 18.28
N SER A 55 9.46 16.90 17.19
CA SER A 55 10.23 15.65 17.20
C SER A 55 11.69 15.87 17.66
N THR A 56 12.24 17.05 17.40
CA THR A 56 13.62 17.42 17.76
C THR A 56 13.75 17.90 19.19
N PHE A 57 12.65 18.20 19.89
CA PHE A 57 12.66 18.75 21.22
C PHE A 57 13.06 17.71 22.28
N SER A 58 13.78 18.18 23.31
CA SER A 58 13.93 17.39 24.53
C SER A 58 12.58 17.24 25.24
N VAL A 59 12.40 16.18 26.04
CA VAL A 59 11.21 15.96 26.88
C VAL A 59 10.84 17.21 27.71
N LEU A 60 11.83 17.93 28.17
CA LEU A 60 11.62 19.14 28.98
C LEU A 60 11.01 20.28 28.13
N ASN A 61 11.48 20.46 26.92
CA ASN A 61 10.97 21.45 25.98
C ASN A 61 9.57 21.07 25.50
N ARG A 62 9.31 19.78 25.22
CA ARG A 62 7.96 19.32 24.89
C ARG A 62 6.96 19.57 26.02
N LYS A 63 7.33 19.27 27.27
CA LYS A 63 6.47 19.58 28.44
C LYS A 63 6.22 21.07 28.63
N LYS A 64 7.18 21.94 28.27
CA LYS A 64 6.97 23.38 28.24
C LYS A 64 6.00 23.78 27.13
N PHE A 65 6.21 23.21 25.94
CA PHE A 65 5.38 23.40 24.76
C PHE A 65 3.91 23.04 25.06
N TYR A 66 3.64 21.83 25.60
CA TYR A 66 2.27 21.43 25.97
C TYR A 66 1.57 22.37 26.95
N ARG A 67 2.30 23.11 27.75
CA ARG A 67 1.72 24.11 28.68
C ARG A 67 1.43 25.46 28.03
N VAL A 68 2.15 25.77 26.96
CA VAL A 68 2.05 27.05 26.24
C VAL A 68 0.92 27.03 25.22
N CYS A 69 0.80 25.92 24.48
CA CYS A 69 -0.17 25.79 23.40
C CYS A 69 -1.61 25.60 23.91
N SER A 70 -2.57 26.14 23.17
CA SER A 70 -4.00 25.85 23.36
C SER A 70 -4.29 24.37 23.01
N LEU A 71 -5.44 23.87 23.40
CA LEU A 71 -5.85 22.50 23.03
C LEU A 71 -6.08 22.37 21.54
N GLU A 72 -6.73 23.36 20.92
CA GLU A 72 -6.98 23.41 19.47
C GLU A 72 -5.66 23.31 18.66
N MET A 73 -4.66 24.15 19.03
CA MET A 73 -3.34 24.08 18.38
C MET A 73 -2.64 22.74 18.62
N LEU A 74 -2.77 22.15 19.81
CA LEU A 74 -2.19 20.83 20.09
C LEU A 74 -2.90 19.73 19.28
N ALA A 75 -4.22 19.81 19.13
CA ALA A 75 -4.98 18.88 18.31
C ALA A 75 -4.52 18.95 16.86
N GLU A 76 -4.51 20.15 16.26
CA GLU A 76 -3.99 20.36 14.90
C GLU A 76 -2.58 19.79 14.70
N ILE A 77 -1.66 20.00 15.65
CA ILE A 77 -0.30 19.47 15.56
C ILE A 77 -0.28 17.93 15.66
N PHE A 78 -1.11 17.34 16.52
CA PHE A 78 -1.18 15.92 16.73
C PHE A 78 -1.76 15.16 15.53
N GLU A 79 -2.58 15.78 14.72
CA GLU A 79 -3.06 15.24 13.44
C GLU A 79 -1.96 15.06 12.38
N TYR A 80 -0.87 15.84 12.48
CA TYR A 80 0.30 15.71 11.59
C TYR A 80 1.42 14.82 12.14
N LEU A 81 1.28 14.31 13.36
CA LEU A 81 2.28 13.41 13.95
C LEU A 81 2.03 11.96 13.53
N ASP A 82 3.11 11.21 13.38
CA ASP A 82 3.04 9.75 13.34
C ASP A 82 2.35 9.22 14.63
N GLU A 83 1.42 8.27 14.47
CA GLU A 83 0.58 7.75 15.56
C GLU A 83 1.39 7.24 16.75
N LYS A 84 2.51 6.59 16.50
CA LYS A 84 3.42 6.06 17.51
C LYS A 84 4.14 7.18 18.26
N GLN A 85 4.59 8.24 17.54
CA GLN A 85 5.18 9.42 18.16
C GLN A 85 4.12 10.16 18.98
N ALA A 86 2.92 10.34 18.46
CA ALA A 86 1.81 10.97 19.17
C ALA A 86 1.46 10.19 20.44
N GLY A 87 1.42 8.86 20.39
CA GLY A 87 1.24 7.99 21.55
C GLY A 87 2.33 8.14 22.61
N GLU A 88 3.60 8.28 22.19
CA GLU A 88 4.72 8.57 23.11
C GLU A 88 4.58 9.94 23.76
N TYR A 89 4.20 10.97 23.00
CA TYR A 89 4.01 12.33 23.53
C TYR A 89 2.79 12.42 24.45
N LEU A 90 1.74 11.67 24.17
CA LEU A 90 0.59 11.54 25.05
C LEU A 90 0.98 10.95 26.42
N ARG A 91 2.00 10.08 26.49
CA ARG A 91 2.56 9.56 27.77
C ARG A 91 3.28 10.62 28.59
N GLU A 92 3.79 11.67 27.97
CA GLU A 92 4.48 12.77 28.66
C GLU A 92 3.54 13.75 29.34
N MET A 93 2.23 13.77 28.95
CA MET A 93 1.21 14.65 29.48
C MET A 93 0.58 14.05 30.77
N ASP A 94 -0.06 14.89 31.57
CA ASP A 94 -0.94 14.40 32.64
C ASP A 94 -2.26 13.84 32.03
N ILE A 95 -2.96 13.00 32.80
CA ILE A 95 -4.16 12.30 32.31
C ILE A 95 -5.27 13.29 31.92
N HIS A 96 -5.45 14.38 32.66
CA HIS A 96 -6.49 15.37 32.38
C HIS A 96 -6.22 16.07 31.04
N LYS A 97 -5.01 16.57 30.83
CA LYS A 97 -4.65 17.21 29.56
C LYS A 97 -4.66 16.23 28.39
N ALA A 98 -4.25 15.01 28.60
CA ALA A 98 -4.32 13.95 27.59
C ALA A 98 -5.79 13.66 27.20
N SER A 99 -6.72 13.59 28.17
CA SER A 99 -8.13 13.36 27.89
C SER A 99 -8.81 14.55 27.21
N GLU A 100 -8.43 15.79 27.56
CA GLU A 100 -8.89 16.99 26.88
C GLU A 100 -8.42 17.01 25.41
N LEU A 101 -7.14 16.70 25.16
CA LEU A 101 -6.59 16.61 23.81
C LEU A 101 -7.29 15.53 22.98
N ILE A 102 -7.46 14.33 23.54
CA ILE A 102 -8.20 13.24 22.87
C ILE A 102 -9.64 13.63 22.54
N SER A 103 -10.25 14.48 23.34
CA SER A 103 -11.63 14.95 23.09
C SER A 103 -11.70 16.03 21.99
N GLU A 104 -10.58 16.65 21.63
CA GLU A 104 -10.48 17.69 20.59
C GLU A 104 -10.05 17.14 19.23
N LEU A 105 -9.39 15.98 19.20
CA LEU A 105 -8.98 15.29 17.98
C LEU A 105 -10.18 14.67 17.25
N ASP A 106 -10.05 14.48 15.94
CA ASP A 106 -10.97 13.62 15.20
C ASP A 106 -10.97 12.21 15.78
N THR A 107 -12.14 11.56 15.78
CA THR A 107 -12.38 10.36 16.58
C THR A 107 -11.50 9.17 16.11
N ASP A 108 -11.28 9.03 14.81
CA ASP A 108 -10.38 8.03 14.22
C ASP A 108 -8.92 8.25 14.63
N THR A 109 -8.41 9.48 14.47
CA THR A 109 -7.06 9.88 14.92
C THR A 109 -6.89 9.63 16.42
N ALA A 110 -7.89 9.98 17.23
CA ALA A 110 -7.86 9.73 18.67
C ALA A 110 -7.78 8.22 19.00
N VAL A 111 -8.52 7.36 18.29
CA VAL A 111 -8.47 5.90 18.46
C VAL A 111 -7.09 5.36 18.07
N ASN A 112 -6.54 5.78 16.96
CA ASN A 112 -5.23 5.34 16.47
C ASN A 112 -4.11 5.72 17.45
N ILE A 113 -4.05 6.96 17.91
CA ILE A 113 -3.08 7.43 18.91
C ILE A 113 -3.24 6.66 20.23
N LEU A 114 -4.48 6.39 20.66
CA LEU A 114 -4.73 5.61 21.86
C LEU A 114 -4.30 4.16 21.70
N SER A 115 -4.38 3.57 20.50
CA SER A 115 -3.92 2.22 20.23
C SER A 115 -2.43 2.04 20.48
N GLU A 116 -1.63 3.05 20.18
CA GLU A 116 -0.19 3.12 20.43
C GLU A 116 0.20 3.40 21.89
N THR A 117 -0.80 3.68 22.74
CA THR A 117 -0.58 3.93 24.17
C THR A 117 -0.70 2.64 24.98
N ASP A 118 0.04 2.50 26.08
CA ASP A 118 -0.05 1.34 26.96
C ASP A 118 -1.48 1.16 27.54
N LYS A 119 -1.89 -0.09 27.75
CA LYS A 119 -3.28 -0.47 28.09
C LYS A 119 -3.82 0.23 29.33
N ASP A 120 -2.98 0.36 30.38
CA ASP A 120 -3.41 0.94 31.65
C ASP A 120 -3.66 2.44 31.49
N ARG A 121 -2.76 3.13 30.79
CA ARG A 121 -2.88 4.57 30.53
C ARG A 121 -4.03 4.88 29.58
N ARG A 122 -4.21 4.08 28.52
CA ARG A 122 -5.35 4.18 27.59
C ARG A 122 -6.67 4.11 28.34
N SER A 123 -6.82 3.14 29.26
CA SER A 123 -8.03 3.00 30.07
C SER A 123 -8.29 4.23 30.93
N LEU A 124 -7.24 4.80 31.55
CA LEU A 124 -7.35 5.99 32.37
C LEU A 124 -7.77 7.23 31.56
N ILE A 125 -7.24 7.40 30.35
CA ILE A 125 -7.60 8.50 29.46
C ILE A 125 -9.05 8.35 29.00
N ILE A 126 -9.45 7.16 28.53
CA ILE A 126 -10.84 6.88 28.09
C ILE A 126 -11.83 7.07 29.24
N ASP A 127 -11.46 6.73 30.47
CA ASP A 127 -12.33 6.95 31.63
C ASP A 127 -12.43 8.43 32.04
N ALA A 128 -11.49 9.26 31.63
CA ALA A 128 -11.47 10.69 31.92
C ALA A 128 -12.21 11.55 30.88
N VAL A 129 -12.41 11.06 29.63
CA VAL A 129 -13.17 11.81 28.60
C VAL A 129 -14.67 11.82 28.91
N ALA A 130 -15.39 12.76 28.28
CA ALA A 130 -16.85 12.88 28.41
C ALA A 130 -17.58 11.60 27.91
N PRO A 131 -18.77 11.29 28.45
CA PRO A 131 -19.49 10.05 28.11
C PRO A 131 -19.85 9.92 26.62
N ASP A 132 -20.15 11.01 25.94
CA ASP A 132 -20.43 11.10 24.51
C ASP A 132 -19.17 10.69 23.70
N VAL A 133 -18.05 11.38 23.89
CA VAL A 133 -16.75 11.08 23.24
C VAL A 133 -16.32 9.66 23.53
N ARG A 134 -16.48 9.19 24.78
CA ARG A 134 -16.17 7.79 25.16
C ARG A 134 -16.98 6.77 24.35
N SER A 135 -18.23 7.06 24.07
CA SER A 135 -19.09 6.18 23.28
C SER A 135 -18.65 6.13 21.81
N GLU A 136 -18.24 7.24 21.26
CA GLU A 136 -17.69 7.37 19.89
C GLU A 136 -16.37 6.64 19.75
N LEU A 137 -15.42 6.88 20.67
CA LEU A 137 -14.14 6.14 20.68
C LEU A 137 -14.34 4.62 20.76
N LYS A 138 -15.31 4.15 21.57
CA LYS A 138 -15.62 2.72 21.66
C LYS A 138 -16.27 2.18 20.40
N LEU A 139 -17.09 2.96 19.72
CA LEU A 139 -17.72 2.59 18.46
C LEU A 139 -16.63 2.33 17.41
N ILE A 140 -15.72 3.28 17.17
CA ILE A 140 -14.67 3.14 16.17
C ILE A 140 -13.69 2.02 16.56
N ALA A 141 -13.27 1.96 17.81
CA ALA A 141 -12.40 0.88 18.31
C ALA A 141 -13.04 -0.52 18.30
N SER A 142 -14.33 -0.65 17.97
CA SER A 142 -14.99 -1.95 17.83
C SER A 142 -14.85 -2.58 16.47
N PHE A 143 -14.41 -1.81 15.46
CA PHE A 143 -14.12 -2.30 14.11
C PHE A 143 -12.69 -2.79 14.01
N ASP A 144 -12.46 -3.77 13.15
CA ASP A 144 -11.11 -4.25 12.84
C ASP A 144 -10.37 -3.18 11.98
N GLU A 145 -9.04 -3.13 12.05
CA GLU A 145 -8.21 -2.17 11.30
C GLU A 145 -8.42 -2.24 9.78
N GLU A 146 -8.80 -3.41 9.27
CA GLU A 146 -9.11 -3.64 7.85
C GLU A 146 -10.54 -3.21 7.46
N GLU A 147 -11.43 -2.94 8.44
CA GLU A 147 -12.80 -2.50 8.18
C GLU A 147 -12.87 -0.98 8.05
N ILE A 148 -13.66 -0.47 7.08
CA ILE A 148 -13.76 0.98 6.83
C ILE A 148 -14.32 1.75 8.02
N GLY A 149 -15.07 1.10 8.90
CA GLY A 149 -15.58 1.67 10.14
C GLY A 149 -14.50 2.12 11.11
N SER A 150 -13.29 1.54 11.05
CA SER A 150 -12.13 1.96 11.86
C SER A 150 -11.55 3.32 11.41
N ARG A 151 -11.82 3.73 10.17
CA ARG A 151 -11.33 4.96 9.54
C ARG A 151 -12.38 6.07 9.47
N MET A 152 -13.57 5.85 10.03
CA MET A 152 -14.63 6.86 10.03
C MET A 152 -14.45 7.88 11.14
N THR A 153 -14.95 9.09 10.92
CA THR A 153 -15.14 10.11 11.96
C THR A 153 -16.61 10.34 12.24
N THR A 154 -16.94 10.73 13.46
CA THR A 154 -18.29 11.16 13.83
C THR A 154 -18.51 12.67 13.63
N ASN A 155 -17.47 13.39 13.20
CA ASN A 155 -17.45 14.81 12.92
C ASN A 155 -18.24 15.12 11.62
N CYS A 156 -19.58 15.19 11.71
CA CYS A 156 -20.46 15.48 10.58
C CYS A 156 -21.75 16.16 11.03
N ILE A 157 -22.49 16.75 10.08
CA ILE A 157 -23.76 17.44 10.33
C ILE A 157 -24.92 16.49 10.02
N ILE A 158 -25.78 16.27 11.02
CA ILE A 158 -26.96 15.40 10.90
C ILE A 158 -28.22 16.23 11.00
N ILE A 159 -29.16 16.04 10.08
CA ILE A 159 -30.43 16.76 9.95
C ILE A 159 -31.57 15.73 9.93
N ASP A 160 -32.64 15.97 10.70
CA ASP A 160 -33.83 15.11 10.64
C ASP A 160 -34.64 15.43 9.39
N GLU A 161 -35.17 14.42 8.71
CA GLU A 161 -35.92 14.58 7.45
C GLU A 161 -37.20 15.44 7.57
N ASP A 162 -37.82 15.46 8.75
CA ASP A 162 -39.03 16.26 9.04
C ASP A 162 -38.77 17.75 9.26
N MET A 163 -37.52 18.21 9.23
CA MET A 163 -37.16 19.61 9.41
C MET A 163 -37.51 20.45 8.16
N THR A 164 -37.84 21.71 8.39
CA THR A 164 -37.88 22.73 7.32
C THR A 164 -36.46 23.23 7.02
N VAL A 165 -36.24 23.82 5.84
CA VAL A 165 -34.94 24.43 5.45
C VAL A 165 -34.45 25.41 6.55
N LYS A 166 -35.32 26.19 7.13
CA LYS A 166 -34.98 27.12 8.23
C LYS A 166 -34.52 26.40 9.51
N GLN A 167 -35.16 25.28 9.86
CA GLN A 167 -34.76 24.46 11.01
C GLN A 167 -33.47 23.77 10.77
N ALA A 168 -33.27 23.20 9.56
CA ALA A 168 -32.02 22.59 9.14
C ALA A 168 -30.84 23.58 9.17
N MET A 169 -31.04 24.80 8.71
CA MET A 169 -30.03 25.88 8.81
C MET A 169 -29.65 26.19 10.27
N ASN A 170 -30.65 26.25 11.17
CA ASN A 170 -30.38 26.48 12.59
C ASN A 170 -29.64 25.29 13.22
N ALA A 171 -30.00 24.06 12.83
CA ALA A 171 -29.30 22.84 13.29
C ALA A 171 -27.86 22.85 12.80
N LEU A 172 -27.61 23.17 11.52
CA LEU A 172 -26.28 23.34 10.96
C LEU A 172 -25.44 24.33 11.77
N VAL A 173 -25.95 25.57 11.98
CA VAL A 173 -25.23 26.63 12.75
C VAL A 173 -24.92 26.19 14.17
N SER A 174 -25.79 25.39 14.79
CA SER A 174 -25.55 24.84 16.13
C SER A 174 -24.47 23.78 16.13
N GLN A 175 -24.50 22.85 15.17
CA GLN A 175 -23.56 21.74 15.06
C GLN A 175 -22.19 22.18 14.53
N ALA A 176 -22.13 23.16 13.61
CA ALA A 176 -20.88 23.68 13.02
C ALA A 176 -19.93 24.37 14.04
N ARG A 177 -20.38 24.53 15.30
CA ARG A 177 -19.49 24.97 16.38
C ARG A 177 -18.58 23.89 16.91
N LYS A 178 -18.92 22.62 16.62
CA LYS A 178 -18.21 21.43 17.12
C LYS A 178 -17.74 20.52 15.98
N ASN A 179 -18.28 20.70 14.77
CA ASN A 179 -18.01 19.86 13.62
C ASN A 179 -17.46 20.73 12.49
N ASP A 180 -16.34 20.33 11.91
CA ASP A 180 -15.66 21.03 10.81
C ASP A 180 -16.15 20.56 9.44
N ASN A 181 -16.65 19.32 9.36
CA ASN A 181 -17.19 18.74 8.13
C ASN A 181 -18.60 19.22 7.84
N ILE A 182 -18.73 20.47 7.37
CA ILE A 182 -20.01 21.16 7.16
C ILE A 182 -20.46 21.22 5.69
N SER A 183 -19.62 20.80 4.74
CA SER A 183 -19.90 20.90 3.30
C SER A 183 -21.07 20.06 2.84
N THR A 184 -21.34 18.95 3.53
CA THR A 184 -22.43 18.02 3.26
C THR A 184 -23.19 17.74 4.55
N LEU A 185 -24.51 17.80 4.50
CA LEU A 185 -25.39 17.50 5.62
C LEU A 185 -26.09 16.15 5.35
N PHE A 186 -26.12 15.28 6.34
CA PHE A 186 -26.73 13.97 6.21
C PHE A 186 -28.12 13.94 6.79
N VAL A 187 -29.09 13.51 5.98
CA VAL A 187 -30.51 13.48 6.37
C VAL A 187 -30.83 12.08 6.89
N VAL A 188 -31.46 12.01 8.05
CA VAL A 188 -31.86 10.76 8.70
C VAL A 188 -33.31 10.80 9.13
N ASP A 189 -33.94 9.62 9.27
CA ASP A 189 -35.27 9.47 9.87
C ASP A 189 -35.23 9.48 11.42
N GLU A 190 -36.39 9.32 12.06
CA GLU A 190 -36.53 9.21 13.52
C GLU A 190 -35.70 8.05 14.14
N ASN A 191 -35.38 7.01 13.36
CA ASN A 191 -34.61 5.85 13.76
C ASN A 191 -33.12 5.96 13.43
N LYS A 192 -32.68 7.15 12.96
CA LYS A 192 -31.32 7.43 12.44
C LYS A 192 -30.98 6.66 11.15
N VAL A 193 -31.97 6.16 10.42
CA VAL A 193 -31.75 5.55 9.10
C VAL A 193 -31.43 6.63 8.10
N PHE A 194 -30.40 6.43 7.32
CA PHE A 194 -29.94 7.37 6.31
C PHE A 194 -30.94 7.51 5.17
N SER A 195 -31.46 8.71 4.93
CA SER A 195 -32.40 9.04 3.88
C SER A 195 -31.77 9.72 2.67
N GLY A 196 -30.65 10.44 2.87
CA GLY A 196 -29.95 11.15 1.79
C GLY A 196 -29.00 12.21 2.31
N ALA A 197 -28.47 13.02 1.41
CA ALA A 197 -27.53 14.09 1.75
C ALA A 197 -27.95 15.42 1.07
N ILE A 198 -27.56 16.53 1.69
CA ILE A 198 -27.80 17.89 1.19
C ILE A 198 -26.45 18.59 1.09
N ASP A 199 -26.12 19.15 -0.06
CA ASP A 199 -24.98 20.03 -0.21
C ASP A 199 -25.25 21.35 0.53
N LEU A 200 -24.27 21.85 1.28
CA LEU A 200 -24.37 23.13 1.99
C LEU A 200 -24.81 24.27 1.09
N LYS A 201 -24.35 24.31 -0.16
CA LYS A 201 -24.72 25.29 -1.14
C LYS A 201 -26.21 25.23 -1.45
N ASP A 202 -26.77 24.01 -1.60
CA ASP A 202 -28.19 23.85 -1.90
C ASP A 202 -29.06 24.28 -0.71
N LEU A 203 -28.63 23.98 0.53
CA LEU A 203 -29.32 24.46 1.73
C LEU A 203 -29.28 25.98 1.84
N ILE A 204 -28.15 26.65 1.56
CA ILE A 204 -28.01 28.11 1.63
C ILE A 204 -28.85 28.81 0.56
N THR A 205 -29.01 28.19 -0.63
CA THR A 205 -29.71 28.79 -1.77
C THR A 205 -31.20 28.45 -1.80
N ALA A 206 -31.67 27.52 -0.97
CA ALA A 206 -33.07 27.12 -0.91
C ALA A 206 -33.95 28.20 -0.23
N ASP A 207 -35.18 28.34 -0.69
CA ASP A 207 -36.17 29.17 -0.03
C ASP A 207 -36.60 28.53 1.30
N SER A 208 -36.79 29.35 2.31
CA SER A 208 -37.11 28.92 3.69
C SER A 208 -38.42 28.14 3.82
N GLU A 209 -39.29 28.22 2.83
CA GLU A 209 -40.63 27.59 2.79
C GLU A 209 -40.60 26.25 2.03
N VAL A 210 -39.46 25.86 1.42
CA VAL A 210 -39.31 24.64 0.67
C VAL A 210 -39.11 23.45 1.62
N GLU A 211 -39.67 22.30 1.30
CA GLU A 211 -39.48 21.06 2.05
C GLU A 211 -38.07 20.48 1.76
N LEU A 212 -37.39 19.96 2.79
CA LEU A 212 -36.05 19.42 2.69
C LEU A 212 -35.95 18.28 1.67
N GLU A 213 -37.00 17.48 1.52
CA GLU A 213 -37.05 16.38 0.56
C GLU A 213 -36.72 16.82 -0.88
N SER A 214 -37.13 18.05 -1.28
CA SER A 214 -36.90 18.58 -2.63
C SER A 214 -35.44 18.94 -2.93
N ILE A 215 -34.61 19.16 -1.89
CA ILE A 215 -33.17 19.46 -2.01
C ILE A 215 -32.29 18.30 -1.53
N THR A 216 -32.89 17.21 -1.06
CA THR A 216 -32.18 16.03 -0.56
C THR A 216 -31.81 15.10 -1.72
N ALA A 217 -30.53 14.81 -1.91
CA ALA A 217 -30.03 13.83 -2.83
C ALA A 217 -30.17 12.41 -2.24
N THR A 218 -31.21 11.69 -2.63
CA THR A 218 -31.47 10.32 -2.12
C THR A 218 -30.57 9.27 -2.76
N SER A 219 -29.94 9.58 -3.91
CA SER A 219 -28.97 8.70 -4.59
C SER A 219 -27.54 9.14 -4.27
N PHE A 220 -27.19 9.11 -2.98
CA PHE A 220 -25.88 9.49 -2.50
C PHE A 220 -25.04 8.23 -2.23
N PRO A 221 -23.72 8.20 -2.56
CA PRO A 221 -22.86 7.05 -2.27
C PRO A 221 -22.71 6.81 -0.77
N TYR A 222 -22.62 5.57 -0.37
CA TYR A 222 -22.40 5.19 1.02
C TYR A 222 -21.59 3.87 1.11
N VAL A 223 -21.05 3.59 2.28
CA VAL A 223 -20.38 2.33 2.62
C VAL A 223 -20.93 1.76 3.93
N TYR A 224 -20.82 0.45 4.11
CA TYR A 224 -21.13 -0.18 5.39
C TYR A 224 -19.86 -0.29 6.23
N ALA A 225 -19.96 -0.02 7.53
CA ALA A 225 -18.83 0.04 8.44
C ALA A 225 -18.00 -1.27 8.51
N ASN A 226 -18.62 -2.42 8.24
CA ASN A 226 -17.98 -3.74 8.21
C ASN A 226 -17.41 -4.14 6.83
N GLU A 227 -17.47 -3.26 5.83
CA GLU A 227 -16.82 -3.53 4.55
C GLU A 227 -15.29 -3.36 4.67
N GLN A 228 -14.55 -4.14 3.88
CA GLN A 228 -13.09 -4.02 3.83
C GLN A 228 -12.68 -2.68 3.23
N THR A 229 -11.70 -2.03 3.85
CA THR A 229 -11.20 -0.71 3.42
C THR A 229 -10.76 -0.70 1.96
N ALA A 230 -10.01 -1.72 1.52
CA ALA A 230 -9.57 -1.86 0.12
C ALA A 230 -10.74 -1.91 -0.88
N ASP A 231 -11.81 -2.65 -0.56
CA ASP A 231 -13.01 -2.74 -1.41
C ASP A 231 -13.77 -1.41 -1.45
N CYS A 232 -13.78 -0.67 -0.34
CA CYS A 232 -14.39 0.66 -0.26
C CYS A 232 -13.62 1.69 -1.08
N ILE A 233 -12.29 1.74 -0.98
CA ILE A 233 -11.44 2.63 -1.77
C ILE A 233 -11.69 2.41 -3.27
N GLU A 234 -11.78 1.14 -3.71
CA GLU A 234 -12.09 0.82 -5.11
C GLU A 234 -13.44 1.38 -5.56
N LYS A 235 -14.47 1.29 -4.70
CA LYS A 235 -15.81 1.83 -5.01
C LYS A 235 -15.84 3.36 -5.02
N LEU A 236 -15.13 3.98 -4.06
CA LEU A 236 -15.25 5.41 -3.78
C LEU A 236 -14.39 6.29 -4.68
N LYS A 237 -13.29 5.76 -5.24
CA LYS A 237 -12.39 6.52 -6.14
C LYS A 237 -13.08 7.13 -7.37
N ASP A 238 -14.22 6.58 -7.79
CA ASP A 238 -14.98 7.05 -8.94
C ASP A 238 -16.00 8.17 -8.58
N TYR A 239 -16.20 8.43 -7.29
CA TYR A 239 -17.07 9.49 -6.79
C TYR A 239 -16.27 10.77 -6.52
N SER A 240 -16.92 11.92 -6.76
CA SER A 240 -16.31 13.24 -6.53
C SER A 240 -16.68 13.84 -5.16
N GLU A 241 -17.29 13.06 -4.31
CA GLU A 241 -17.77 13.50 -3.01
C GLU A 241 -16.61 13.62 -2.00
N TYR A 242 -16.63 14.73 -1.25
CA TYR A 242 -15.60 14.98 -0.22
C TYR A 242 -15.84 14.20 1.07
N ILE A 243 -17.09 13.81 1.34
CA ILE A 243 -17.51 13.16 2.58
C ILE A 243 -18.56 12.11 2.21
N ILE A 244 -18.39 10.89 2.69
CA ILE A 244 -19.24 9.75 2.37
C ILE A 244 -19.77 9.13 3.67
N PRO A 245 -21.11 8.91 3.81
CA PRO A 245 -21.69 8.33 5.01
C PRO A 245 -21.33 6.87 5.19
N VAL A 246 -21.03 6.50 6.42
CA VAL A 246 -20.77 5.14 6.88
C VAL A 246 -21.99 4.64 7.65
N LEU A 247 -22.55 3.52 7.20
CA LEU A 247 -23.81 2.97 7.72
C LEU A 247 -23.57 1.64 8.44
N ASP A 248 -24.48 1.32 9.38
CA ASP A 248 -24.57 -0.04 9.93
C ASP A 248 -25.41 -0.96 9.03
N ASP A 249 -25.51 -2.26 9.40
CA ASP A 249 -26.31 -3.26 8.67
C ASP A 249 -27.82 -2.94 8.65
N SER A 250 -28.28 -1.98 9.46
CA SER A 250 -29.66 -1.49 9.50
C SER A 250 -29.85 -0.19 8.72
N ASN A 251 -28.86 0.22 7.93
CA ASN A 251 -28.77 1.50 7.22
C ASN A 251 -28.79 2.74 8.12
N ARG A 252 -28.45 2.64 9.39
CA ARG A 252 -28.33 3.78 10.28
C ARG A 252 -26.97 4.44 10.11
N LEU A 253 -26.96 5.76 10.09
CA LEU A 253 -25.75 6.56 10.01
C LEU A 253 -24.92 6.38 11.29
N LEU A 254 -23.70 5.91 11.15
CA LEU A 254 -22.73 5.76 12.25
C LEU A 254 -21.74 6.93 12.29
N GLY A 255 -21.30 7.38 11.13
CA GLY A 255 -20.33 8.43 10.94
C GLY A 255 -20.10 8.69 9.46
N VAL A 256 -18.98 9.29 9.14
CA VAL A 256 -18.59 9.62 7.77
C VAL A 256 -17.12 9.27 7.55
N ILE A 257 -16.76 9.09 6.29
CA ILE A 257 -15.37 9.04 5.86
C ILE A 257 -15.09 10.23 4.96
N THR A 258 -14.01 10.95 5.23
CA THR A 258 -13.61 12.12 4.45
C THR A 258 -12.73 11.71 3.27
N ALA A 259 -12.60 12.58 2.26
CA ALA A 259 -11.64 12.38 1.19
C ALA A 259 -10.20 12.23 1.72
N GLN A 260 -9.85 12.90 2.81
CA GLN A 260 -8.57 12.79 3.47
C GLN A 260 -8.35 11.38 4.04
N ASN A 261 -9.32 10.85 4.81
CA ASN A 261 -9.23 9.47 5.33
C ASN A 261 -9.11 8.42 4.21
N ILE A 262 -9.80 8.65 3.07
CA ILE A 262 -9.70 7.74 1.90
C ILE A 262 -8.30 7.80 1.28
N ILE A 263 -7.69 8.99 1.19
CA ILE A 263 -6.33 9.15 0.66
C ILE A 263 -5.33 8.46 1.60
N GLU A 264 -5.41 8.67 2.89
CA GLU A 264 -4.55 8.05 3.91
C GLU A 264 -4.69 6.52 3.89
N ALA A 265 -5.92 6.02 3.92
CA ALA A 265 -6.18 4.59 3.82
C ALA A 265 -5.66 3.98 2.50
N SER A 266 -5.72 4.74 1.39
CA SER A 266 -5.16 4.30 0.11
C SER A 266 -3.63 4.27 0.11
N ASP A 267 -2.98 5.21 0.80
CA ASP A 267 -1.52 5.25 0.93
C ASP A 267 -1.03 4.09 1.81
N ASP A 268 -1.68 3.84 2.94
CA ASP A 268 -1.42 2.69 3.82
C ASP A 268 -1.55 1.36 3.05
N GLU A 269 -2.65 1.16 2.30
CA GLU A 269 -2.88 -0.06 1.52
C GLU A 269 -1.80 -0.25 0.44
N MET A 270 -1.41 0.85 -0.24
CA MET A 270 -0.33 0.81 -1.22
C MET A 270 1.01 0.47 -0.59
N GLY A 271 1.30 0.99 0.59
CA GLY A 271 2.49 0.70 1.37
C GLY A 271 2.55 -0.77 1.79
N GLU A 272 1.45 -1.30 2.33
CA GLU A 272 1.33 -2.72 2.66
C GLU A 272 1.51 -3.64 1.44
N ASP A 273 0.85 -3.33 0.33
CA ASP A 273 0.98 -4.08 -0.92
C ASP A 273 2.43 -4.10 -1.40
N TYR A 274 3.13 -2.96 -1.30
CA TYR A 274 4.53 -2.85 -1.65
C TYR A 274 5.42 -3.70 -0.72
N ALA A 275 5.17 -3.66 0.59
CA ALA A 275 5.88 -4.48 1.56
C ALA A 275 5.66 -5.99 1.31
N LYS A 276 4.41 -6.41 1.10
CA LYS A 276 4.03 -7.79 0.76
C LYS A 276 4.69 -8.24 -0.54
N LEU A 277 4.70 -7.39 -1.59
CA LEU A 277 5.40 -7.67 -2.85
C LEU A 277 6.91 -7.87 -2.65
N GLY A 278 7.51 -7.15 -1.71
CA GLY A 278 8.90 -7.32 -1.27
C GLY A 278 9.15 -8.60 -0.46
N GLY A 279 8.12 -9.31 -0.02
CA GLY A 279 8.20 -10.49 0.84
C GLY A 279 8.33 -10.12 2.33
N LEU A 280 7.78 -8.99 2.73
CA LEU A 280 7.64 -8.58 4.13
C LEU A 280 6.25 -8.95 4.64
N SER A 281 6.08 -9.08 5.94
CA SER A 281 4.77 -9.32 6.56
C SER A 281 4.01 -8.03 6.90
N ALA A 282 4.69 -6.89 6.93
CA ALA A 282 4.13 -5.55 7.14
C ALA A 282 5.15 -4.50 6.68
N GLU A 283 4.73 -3.26 6.57
CA GLU A 283 5.62 -2.12 6.32
C GLU A 283 6.74 -2.00 7.35
N GLU A 284 7.85 -1.43 6.92
CA GLU A 284 9.05 -1.24 7.75
C GLU A 284 9.46 0.24 7.74
N ASP A 285 9.57 0.83 8.92
CA ASP A 285 10.02 2.21 9.10
C ASP A 285 11.55 2.29 9.32
N LEU A 286 12.14 3.42 8.91
CA LEU A 286 13.57 3.71 9.06
C LEU A 286 14.05 3.63 10.52
N ASN A 287 13.22 4.05 11.47
CA ASN A 287 13.55 4.12 12.89
C ASN A 287 13.18 2.84 13.67
N GLU A 288 12.68 1.82 12.97
CA GLU A 288 12.22 0.59 13.61
C GLU A 288 13.36 -0.20 14.25
N PRO A 289 13.18 -0.75 15.46
CA PRO A 289 14.19 -1.59 16.11
C PRO A 289 14.52 -2.84 15.28
N VAL A 290 15.82 -3.17 15.15
CA VAL A 290 16.32 -4.29 14.32
C VAL A 290 15.58 -5.62 14.58
N LEU A 291 15.23 -5.91 15.84
CA LEU A 291 14.50 -7.15 16.18
C LEU A 291 13.08 -7.17 15.60
N GLN A 292 12.46 -6.02 15.42
CA GLN A 292 11.13 -5.89 14.84
C GLN A 292 11.19 -6.12 13.32
N SER A 293 12.15 -5.50 12.64
CA SER A 293 12.44 -5.75 11.22
C SER A 293 12.74 -7.23 10.95
N VAL A 294 13.51 -7.90 11.83
CA VAL A 294 13.76 -9.35 11.73
C VAL A 294 12.45 -10.14 11.82
N LYS A 295 11.53 -9.79 12.73
CA LYS A 295 10.24 -10.48 12.86
C LYS A 295 9.37 -10.35 11.61
N LYS A 296 9.42 -9.20 10.92
CA LYS A 296 8.67 -8.95 9.68
C LYS A 296 9.23 -9.71 8.48
N ARG A 297 10.54 -9.97 8.44
CA ARG A 297 11.24 -10.63 7.32
C ARG A 297 11.37 -12.15 7.49
N LEU A 298 11.63 -12.61 8.72
CA LEU A 298 12.00 -14.00 9.00
C LEU A 298 10.94 -15.03 8.57
N PRO A 299 9.62 -14.82 8.77
CA PRO A 299 8.61 -15.79 8.35
C PRO A 299 8.70 -16.13 6.85
N TRP A 300 8.81 -15.12 6.02
CA TRP A 300 8.95 -15.30 4.56
C TRP A 300 10.26 -16.00 4.19
N LEU A 301 11.37 -15.63 4.81
CA LEU A 301 12.67 -16.27 4.57
C LEU A 301 12.63 -17.75 4.90
N LEU A 302 11.91 -18.17 5.94
CA LEU A 302 11.72 -19.59 6.29
C LEU A 302 10.88 -20.34 5.25
N VAL A 303 9.81 -19.72 4.74
CA VAL A 303 9.02 -20.30 3.63
C VAL A 303 9.88 -20.46 2.38
N LEU A 304 10.64 -19.43 2.01
CA LEU A 304 11.54 -19.46 0.85
C LEU A 304 12.65 -20.49 1.01
N LEU A 305 13.20 -20.68 2.22
CA LEU A 305 14.17 -21.74 2.51
C LEU A 305 13.57 -23.13 2.24
N GLY A 306 12.32 -23.36 2.70
CA GLY A 306 11.60 -24.59 2.43
C GLY A 306 11.37 -24.85 0.94
N LEU A 307 10.92 -23.83 0.20
CA LEU A 307 10.74 -23.90 -1.25
C LEU A 307 12.08 -24.15 -1.97
N GLY A 308 13.17 -23.49 -1.55
CA GLY A 308 14.51 -23.70 -2.09
C GLY A 308 15.00 -25.13 -1.91
N MET A 309 14.66 -25.79 -0.79
CA MET A 309 14.94 -27.22 -0.58
C MET A 309 14.18 -28.11 -1.57
N VAL A 310 12.95 -27.76 -1.91
CA VAL A 310 12.17 -28.46 -2.95
C VAL A 310 12.86 -28.31 -4.31
N VAL A 311 13.24 -27.09 -4.70
CA VAL A 311 14.00 -26.83 -5.94
C VAL A 311 15.28 -27.67 -5.99
N SER A 312 16.05 -27.67 -4.89
CA SER A 312 17.29 -28.48 -4.79
C SER A 312 17.02 -29.98 -4.96
N THR A 313 15.93 -30.50 -4.43
CA THR A 313 15.51 -31.88 -4.58
C THR A 313 15.20 -32.23 -6.05
N VAL A 314 14.52 -31.33 -6.75
CA VAL A 314 14.20 -31.50 -8.19
C VAL A 314 15.46 -31.43 -9.03
N VAL A 315 16.40 -30.51 -8.74
CA VAL A 315 17.74 -30.50 -9.39
C VAL A 315 18.43 -31.85 -9.22
N GLY A 316 18.40 -32.43 -8.02
CA GLY A 316 18.97 -33.75 -7.73
C GLY A 316 18.35 -34.89 -8.56
N ALA A 317 17.07 -34.80 -8.92
CA ALA A 317 16.42 -35.76 -9.81
C ALA A 317 17.04 -35.79 -11.24
N PHE A 318 17.66 -34.70 -11.66
CA PHE A 318 18.36 -34.55 -12.93
C PHE A 318 19.88 -34.82 -12.84
N GLU A 319 20.39 -35.39 -11.73
CA GLU A 319 21.82 -35.58 -11.48
C GLU A 319 22.56 -36.28 -12.65
N LYS A 320 21.91 -37.24 -13.29
CA LYS A 320 22.50 -37.96 -14.45
C LYS A 320 22.73 -37.07 -15.67
N VAL A 321 21.80 -36.12 -15.92
CA VAL A 321 21.90 -35.13 -17.00
C VAL A 321 22.97 -34.09 -16.67
N VAL A 322 22.99 -33.65 -15.44
CA VAL A 322 23.97 -32.68 -14.90
C VAL A 322 25.40 -33.24 -15.00
N ALA A 323 25.60 -34.54 -14.64
CA ALA A 323 26.91 -35.17 -14.69
C ALA A 323 27.46 -35.35 -16.12
N GLN A 324 26.61 -35.53 -17.12
CA GLN A 324 27.02 -35.73 -18.52
C GLN A 324 27.32 -34.43 -19.27
N LEU A 325 26.67 -33.32 -18.87
CA LEU A 325 26.68 -32.07 -19.62
C LEU A 325 27.15 -30.87 -18.75
N THR A 326 28.44 -30.89 -18.38
CA THR A 326 29.06 -29.85 -17.53
C THR A 326 28.84 -28.42 -18.05
N LEU A 327 28.75 -28.20 -19.37
CA LEU A 327 28.47 -26.89 -19.93
C LEU A 327 27.03 -26.39 -19.67
N ILE A 328 26.08 -27.33 -19.58
CA ILE A 328 24.67 -26.97 -19.25
C ILE A 328 24.61 -26.42 -17.85
N VAL A 329 25.30 -27.02 -16.89
CA VAL A 329 25.33 -26.48 -15.50
C VAL A 329 25.85 -25.04 -15.44
N ALA A 330 26.81 -24.68 -16.28
CA ALA A 330 27.40 -23.36 -16.31
C ALA A 330 26.40 -22.26 -16.74
N PHE A 331 25.37 -22.61 -17.50
CA PHE A 331 24.35 -21.65 -17.97
C PHE A 331 23.00 -21.77 -17.21
N GLN A 332 22.92 -22.64 -16.20
CA GLN A 332 21.72 -22.78 -15.36
C GLN A 332 21.29 -21.43 -14.76
N SER A 333 22.23 -20.70 -14.16
CA SER A 333 21.95 -19.41 -13.54
C SER A 333 21.32 -18.40 -14.50
N LEU A 334 21.74 -18.39 -15.77
CA LEU A 334 21.18 -17.50 -16.79
C LEU A 334 19.68 -17.79 -17.01
N ILE A 335 19.29 -19.05 -17.02
CA ILE A 335 17.90 -19.44 -17.30
C ILE A 335 17.02 -19.21 -16.09
N LEU A 336 17.50 -19.54 -14.89
CA LEU A 336 16.77 -19.30 -13.64
C LEU A 336 16.55 -17.80 -13.43
N ASP A 337 17.60 -16.98 -13.59
CA ASP A 337 17.52 -15.54 -13.44
C ASP A 337 16.51 -14.91 -14.41
N MET A 338 16.56 -15.25 -15.69
CA MET A 338 15.62 -14.74 -16.68
C MET A 338 14.18 -15.17 -16.41
N ALA A 339 13.97 -16.43 -16.02
CA ALA A 339 12.67 -16.95 -15.66
C ALA A 339 12.08 -16.26 -14.42
N GLY A 340 12.88 -16.07 -13.38
CA GLY A 340 12.51 -15.35 -12.16
C GLY A 340 12.12 -13.91 -12.46
N ASN A 341 12.94 -13.17 -13.19
CA ASN A 341 12.70 -11.79 -13.56
C ASN A 341 11.40 -11.60 -14.37
N VAL A 342 11.17 -12.44 -15.39
CA VAL A 342 9.94 -12.35 -16.20
C VAL A 342 8.72 -12.73 -15.39
N GLY A 343 8.80 -13.72 -14.52
CA GLY A 343 7.71 -14.08 -13.62
C GLY A 343 7.35 -12.96 -12.66
N THR A 344 8.34 -12.27 -12.11
CA THR A 344 8.12 -11.09 -11.23
C THR A 344 7.51 -9.93 -12.00
N GLN A 345 7.89 -9.69 -13.27
CA GLN A 345 7.24 -8.68 -14.11
C GLN A 345 5.76 -9.00 -14.37
N SER A 346 5.43 -10.26 -14.71
CA SER A 346 4.04 -10.69 -14.90
C SER A 346 3.24 -10.66 -13.60
N LEU A 347 3.87 -10.96 -12.45
CA LEU A 347 3.28 -10.77 -11.12
C LEU A 347 2.89 -9.32 -10.89
N ALA A 348 3.83 -8.38 -11.04
CA ALA A 348 3.59 -6.96 -10.80
C ALA A 348 2.44 -6.40 -11.66
N VAL A 349 2.40 -6.75 -12.95
CA VAL A 349 1.29 -6.39 -13.84
C VAL A 349 -0.04 -6.98 -13.35
N THR A 350 -0.02 -8.24 -12.91
CA THR A 350 -1.25 -8.92 -12.47
C THR A 350 -1.78 -8.35 -11.16
N ILE A 351 -0.91 -8.09 -10.17
CA ILE A 351 -1.30 -7.43 -8.91
C ILE A 351 -1.91 -6.07 -9.24
N ARG A 352 -1.25 -5.23 -10.03
CA ARG A 352 -1.76 -3.92 -10.44
C ARG A 352 -3.16 -3.98 -11.06
N VAL A 353 -3.40 -4.96 -11.95
CA VAL A 353 -4.72 -5.15 -12.59
C VAL A 353 -5.76 -5.67 -11.59
N LEU A 354 -5.36 -6.44 -10.59
CA LEU A 354 -6.24 -6.96 -9.55
C LEU A 354 -6.61 -5.90 -8.49
N THR A 355 -5.74 -4.92 -8.26
CA THR A 355 -6.00 -3.75 -7.39
C THR A 355 -6.91 -2.74 -8.08
N ASP A 356 -6.93 -2.66 -9.43
CA ASP A 356 -7.82 -1.78 -10.18
C ASP A 356 -9.28 -2.27 -10.28
N GLY A 357 -9.59 -3.50 -9.82
CA GLY A 357 -10.95 -3.98 -9.73
C GLY A 357 -11.18 -5.48 -9.87
N SER A 358 -12.43 -5.90 -9.71
CA SER A 358 -12.82 -7.29 -9.82
C SER A 358 -12.91 -7.74 -11.28
N LEU A 359 -12.07 -8.71 -11.68
CA LEU A 359 -12.03 -9.24 -13.05
C LEU A 359 -13.06 -10.34 -13.29
N THR A 360 -13.78 -10.25 -14.40
CA THR A 360 -14.60 -11.35 -14.92
C THR A 360 -13.73 -12.53 -15.38
N ALA A 361 -14.28 -13.73 -15.46
CA ALA A 361 -13.57 -14.92 -15.95
C ALA A 361 -12.95 -14.72 -17.36
N LYS A 362 -13.62 -13.97 -18.23
CA LYS A 362 -13.12 -13.65 -19.58
C LYS A 362 -11.92 -12.71 -19.53
N GLN A 363 -11.95 -11.71 -18.66
CA GLN A 363 -10.83 -10.77 -18.46
C GLN A 363 -9.61 -11.48 -17.84
N LYS A 364 -9.83 -12.39 -16.87
CA LYS A 364 -8.74 -13.21 -16.29
C LYS A 364 -8.06 -14.06 -17.36
N LEU A 365 -8.83 -14.74 -18.22
CA LEU A 365 -8.28 -15.52 -19.32
C LEU A 365 -7.54 -14.64 -20.34
N HIS A 366 -8.08 -13.46 -20.62
CA HIS A 366 -7.44 -12.49 -21.51
C HIS A 366 -6.08 -12.01 -20.94
N LEU A 367 -6.01 -11.71 -19.64
CA LEU A 367 -4.78 -11.31 -18.96
C LEU A 367 -3.72 -12.41 -19.07
N VAL A 368 -4.05 -13.66 -18.71
CA VAL A 368 -3.12 -14.80 -18.83
C VAL A 368 -2.63 -14.95 -20.27
N SER A 369 -3.56 -14.90 -21.24
CA SER A 369 -3.19 -15.02 -22.67
C SER A 369 -2.31 -13.88 -23.15
N LYS A 370 -2.54 -12.65 -22.66
CA LYS A 370 -1.73 -11.47 -22.96
C LYS A 370 -0.31 -11.66 -22.42
N GLU A 371 -0.17 -11.99 -21.14
CA GLU A 371 1.13 -12.18 -20.49
C GLU A 371 1.92 -13.33 -21.13
N MET A 372 1.27 -14.44 -21.48
CA MET A 372 1.92 -15.52 -22.22
C MET A 372 2.43 -15.09 -23.61
N ARG A 373 1.70 -14.22 -24.32
CA ARG A 373 2.17 -13.68 -25.61
C ARG A 373 3.35 -12.74 -25.43
N VAL A 374 3.33 -11.90 -24.38
CA VAL A 374 4.47 -11.05 -24.01
C VAL A 374 5.67 -11.94 -23.67
N GLY A 375 5.48 -12.99 -22.87
CA GLY A 375 6.50 -13.98 -22.55
C GLY A 375 7.06 -14.68 -23.79
N LEU A 376 6.21 -15.08 -24.75
CA LEU A 376 6.66 -15.66 -26.01
C LEU A 376 7.53 -14.70 -26.84
N LEU A 377 7.11 -13.44 -26.97
CA LEU A 377 7.88 -12.43 -27.74
C LEU A 377 9.21 -12.14 -27.07
N ASN A 378 9.20 -11.83 -25.76
CA ASN A 378 10.42 -11.57 -25.00
C ASN A 378 11.33 -12.79 -24.97
N GLY A 379 10.76 -13.99 -24.73
CA GLY A 379 11.49 -15.25 -24.74
C GLY A 379 12.16 -15.52 -26.09
N THR A 380 11.48 -15.27 -27.20
CA THR A 380 12.04 -15.43 -28.54
C THR A 380 13.18 -14.43 -28.78
N LEU A 381 13.01 -13.16 -28.43
CA LEU A 381 14.07 -12.15 -28.60
C LEU A 381 15.31 -12.50 -27.75
N ILE A 382 15.11 -12.78 -26.47
CA ILE A 382 16.20 -13.14 -25.54
C ILE A 382 16.81 -14.48 -25.90
N GLY A 383 16.02 -15.45 -26.35
CA GLY A 383 16.48 -16.76 -26.80
C GLY A 383 17.40 -16.67 -28.03
N VAL A 384 17.05 -15.83 -29.01
CA VAL A 384 17.90 -15.56 -30.20
C VAL A 384 19.18 -14.83 -29.81
N LEU A 385 19.07 -13.81 -28.93
CA LEU A 385 20.27 -13.11 -28.43
C LEU A 385 21.18 -14.06 -27.65
N SER A 386 20.60 -14.90 -26.79
CA SER A 386 21.34 -15.93 -26.04
C SER A 386 21.98 -16.94 -26.97
N PHE A 387 21.28 -17.40 -28.01
CA PHE A 387 21.85 -18.32 -29.02
C PHE A 387 23.13 -17.76 -29.64
N ILE A 388 23.14 -16.49 -30.03
CA ILE A 388 24.30 -15.82 -30.61
C ILE A 388 25.40 -15.64 -29.55
N ALA A 389 25.05 -15.01 -28.43
CA ALA A 389 26.03 -14.61 -27.41
C ALA A 389 26.69 -15.83 -26.74
N VAL A 390 25.89 -16.82 -26.33
CA VAL A 390 26.40 -18.04 -25.70
C VAL A 390 27.17 -18.91 -26.71
N GLY A 391 26.70 -18.98 -27.96
CA GLY A 391 27.40 -19.68 -29.03
C GLY A 391 28.80 -19.12 -29.27
N LEU A 392 28.92 -17.79 -29.40
CA LEU A 392 30.20 -17.10 -29.53
C LEU A 392 31.07 -17.26 -28.27
N TYR A 393 30.47 -17.16 -27.08
CA TYR A 393 31.18 -17.38 -25.81
C TYR A 393 31.80 -18.77 -25.74
N ILE A 394 31.02 -19.82 -26.03
CA ILE A 394 31.53 -21.21 -26.01
C ILE A 394 32.62 -21.37 -27.06
N PHE A 395 32.45 -20.83 -28.26
CA PHE A 395 33.43 -20.94 -29.34
C PHE A 395 34.77 -20.26 -28.98
N PHE A 396 34.74 -18.98 -28.58
CA PHE A 396 35.97 -18.23 -28.34
C PHE A 396 36.61 -18.49 -26.98
N PHE A 397 35.84 -18.66 -25.92
CA PHE A 397 36.39 -18.75 -24.56
C PHE A 397 36.51 -20.20 -24.04
N LYS A 398 35.70 -21.13 -24.55
CA LYS A 398 35.80 -22.54 -24.17
C LYS A 398 36.53 -23.37 -25.21
N GLY A 399 36.91 -22.79 -26.35
CA GLY A 399 37.71 -23.44 -27.39
C GLY A 399 37.02 -24.66 -28.03
N LYS A 400 35.67 -24.69 -28.02
CA LYS A 400 34.91 -25.78 -28.63
C LYS A 400 34.66 -25.51 -30.10
N GLY A 401 34.47 -26.56 -30.89
CA GLY A 401 34.18 -26.43 -32.32
C GLY A 401 32.92 -25.62 -32.59
N LEU A 402 32.86 -24.89 -33.72
CA LEU A 402 31.78 -23.99 -34.08
C LEU A 402 30.40 -24.66 -33.99
N ILE A 403 30.25 -25.83 -34.58
CA ILE A 403 29.01 -26.59 -34.64
C ILE A 403 28.55 -27.01 -33.22
N TYR A 404 29.46 -27.49 -32.40
CA TYR A 404 29.16 -27.85 -31.01
C TYR A 404 28.70 -26.63 -30.19
N SER A 405 29.38 -25.50 -30.36
CA SER A 405 29.07 -24.25 -29.66
C SER A 405 27.66 -23.76 -29.95
N PHE A 406 27.27 -23.74 -31.22
CA PHE A 406 25.96 -23.28 -31.66
C PHE A 406 24.83 -24.32 -31.40
N ALA A 407 25.12 -25.60 -31.47
CA ALA A 407 24.16 -26.62 -31.06
C ALA A 407 23.82 -26.53 -29.57
N MET A 408 24.84 -26.34 -28.73
CA MET A 408 24.68 -26.14 -27.28
C MET A 408 23.92 -24.86 -26.96
N SER A 409 24.27 -23.74 -27.59
CA SER A 409 23.58 -22.48 -27.41
C SER A 409 22.13 -22.51 -27.93
N GLY A 410 21.85 -23.33 -28.95
CA GLY A 410 20.48 -23.57 -29.43
C GLY A 410 19.62 -24.28 -28.40
N CYS A 411 20.15 -25.29 -27.74
CA CYS A 411 19.47 -25.97 -26.62
C CYS A 411 19.17 -24.97 -25.48
N ILE A 412 20.17 -24.15 -25.10
CA ILE A 412 20.01 -23.12 -24.07
C ILE A 412 18.94 -22.07 -24.48
N GLY A 413 18.97 -21.59 -25.72
CA GLY A 413 18.02 -20.64 -26.26
C GLY A 413 16.57 -21.16 -26.25
N ILE A 414 16.35 -22.41 -26.68
CA ILE A 414 15.03 -23.06 -26.65
C ILE A 414 14.55 -23.22 -25.22
N SER A 415 15.41 -23.69 -24.33
CA SER A 415 15.07 -23.82 -22.90
C SER A 415 14.67 -22.49 -22.28
N LEU A 416 15.38 -21.42 -22.64
CA LEU A 416 15.10 -20.06 -22.18
C LEU A 416 13.73 -19.56 -22.66
N ILE A 417 13.38 -19.79 -23.93
CA ILE A 417 12.06 -19.46 -24.49
C ILE A 417 10.97 -20.17 -23.70
N LEU A 418 11.10 -21.48 -23.51
CA LEU A 418 10.11 -22.27 -22.77
C LEU A 418 9.99 -21.84 -21.31
N ALA A 419 11.12 -21.63 -20.63
CA ALA A 419 11.14 -21.16 -19.24
C ALA A 419 10.44 -19.80 -19.10
N ILE A 420 10.72 -18.84 -19.97
CA ILE A 420 10.09 -17.49 -19.96
C ILE A 420 8.58 -17.58 -20.18
N ILE A 421 8.09 -18.36 -21.14
CA ILE A 421 6.65 -18.51 -21.39
C ILE A 421 5.94 -19.08 -20.17
N VAL A 422 6.47 -20.15 -19.59
CA VAL A 422 5.84 -20.80 -18.43
C VAL A 422 5.95 -19.90 -17.19
N SER A 423 7.07 -19.19 -17.00
CA SER A 423 7.22 -18.23 -15.90
C SER A 423 6.26 -17.06 -15.98
N SER A 424 5.98 -16.54 -17.18
CA SER A 424 4.94 -15.53 -17.37
C SER A 424 3.55 -16.06 -16.97
N ALA A 425 3.25 -17.31 -17.32
CA ALA A 425 1.99 -17.93 -16.90
C ALA A 425 1.92 -18.12 -15.39
N VAL A 426 2.99 -18.60 -14.74
CA VAL A 426 3.06 -18.80 -13.28
C VAL A 426 2.92 -17.46 -12.54
N GLY A 427 3.67 -16.43 -12.98
CA GLY A 427 3.59 -15.09 -12.40
C GLY A 427 2.19 -14.47 -12.47
N THR A 428 1.41 -14.82 -13.51
CA THR A 428 0.03 -14.34 -13.65
C THR A 428 -0.98 -15.22 -12.92
N LEU A 429 -0.84 -16.53 -12.98
CA LEU A 429 -1.83 -17.46 -12.40
C LEU A 429 -1.78 -17.49 -10.88
N THR A 430 -0.60 -17.29 -10.26
CA THR A 430 -0.44 -17.37 -8.80
C THR A 430 -1.29 -16.33 -8.06
N PRO A 431 -1.20 -15.02 -8.36
CA PRO A 431 -2.04 -14.02 -7.68
C PRO A 431 -3.52 -14.19 -8.00
N LEU A 432 -3.89 -14.62 -9.23
CA LEU A 432 -5.28 -14.96 -9.58
C LEU A 432 -5.83 -16.13 -8.75
N LEU A 433 -4.98 -17.12 -8.46
CA LEU A 433 -5.34 -18.25 -7.60
C LEU A 433 -5.52 -17.79 -6.15
N PHE A 434 -4.63 -16.93 -5.64
CA PHE A 434 -4.71 -16.39 -4.28
C PHE A 434 -6.01 -15.60 -4.08
N LYS A 435 -6.34 -14.70 -5.00
CA LYS A 435 -7.64 -13.98 -4.97
C LYS A 435 -8.84 -14.95 -4.99
N LYS A 436 -8.75 -16.06 -5.72
CA LYS A 436 -9.82 -17.06 -5.77
C LYS A 436 -10.02 -17.81 -4.46
N ILE A 437 -8.96 -18.08 -3.72
CA ILE A 437 -9.02 -18.75 -2.41
C ILE A 437 -9.12 -17.76 -1.24
N LYS A 438 -9.41 -16.49 -1.55
CA LYS A 438 -9.55 -15.38 -0.59
C LYS A 438 -8.26 -15.11 0.22
N ILE A 439 -7.11 -15.30 -0.40
CA ILE A 439 -5.82 -14.81 0.11
C ILE A 439 -5.49 -13.56 -0.68
N ASP A 440 -4.95 -12.55 -0.02
CA ASP A 440 -4.49 -11.33 -0.64
C ASP A 440 -3.49 -11.64 -1.78
N PRO A 441 -3.74 -11.17 -3.01
CA PRO A 441 -2.86 -11.39 -4.15
C PRO A 441 -1.43 -10.86 -3.96
N ALA A 442 -1.24 -9.79 -3.17
CA ALA A 442 0.07 -9.17 -2.91
C ALA A 442 0.99 -10.11 -2.10
N VAL A 443 0.41 -11.05 -1.35
CA VAL A 443 1.15 -12.13 -0.66
C VAL A 443 1.90 -13.05 -1.63
N ALA A 444 1.49 -13.09 -2.91
CA ALA A 444 2.26 -13.76 -3.98
C ALA A 444 3.55 -12.96 -4.29
N SER A 445 4.40 -12.77 -3.28
CA SER A 445 5.57 -11.90 -3.32
C SER A 445 6.55 -12.19 -4.45
N GLY A 446 7.33 -11.17 -4.85
CA GLY A 446 8.41 -11.32 -5.83
C GLY A 446 9.36 -12.48 -5.51
N PRO A 447 9.92 -12.58 -4.28
CA PRO A 447 10.79 -13.70 -3.89
C PRO A 447 10.12 -15.08 -3.99
N MET A 448 8.82 -15.19 -3.66
CA MET A 448 8.09 -16.45 -3.78
C MET A 448 7.92 -16.84 -5.25
N ILE A 449 7.52 -15.90 -6.10
CA ILE A 449 7.37 -16.14 -7.54
C ILE A 449 8.72 -16.49 -8.18
N THR A 450 9.81 -15.82 -7.79
CA THR A 450 11.15 -16.17 -8.26
C THR A 450 11.49 -17.63 -7.93
N THR A 451 11.25 -18.07 -6.69
CA THR A 451 11.54 -19.45 -6.27
C THR A 451 10.64 -20.47 -6.99
N LEU A 452 9.36 -20.16 -7.22
CA LEU A 452 8.49 -21.03 -8.04
C LEU A 452 8.95 -21.09 -9.49
N ASN A 453 9.40 -19.99 -10.05
CA ASN A 453 9.92 -19.93 -11.40
C ASN A 453 11.27 -20.66 -11.54
N ASP A 454 12.10 -20.68 -10.50
CA ASP A 454 13.31 -21.49 -10.45
C ASP A 454 12.97 -22.98 -10.63
N LEU A 455 11.93 -23.46 -9.96
CA LEU A 455 11.45 -24.84 -10.13
C LEU A 455 11.04 -25.12 -11.59
N VAL A 456 10.25 -24.20 -12.18
CA VAL A 456 9.80 -24.30 -13.57
C VAL A 456 10.98 -24.27 -14.53
N ALA A 457 11.92 -23.35 -14.31
CA ALA A 457 13.10 -23.16 -15.13
C ALA A 457 14.02 -24.39 -15.09
N VAL A 458 14.21 -24.99 -13.92
CA VAL A 458 14.98 -26.24 -13.75
C VAL A 458 14.34 -27.36 -14.54
N VAL A 459 13.04 -27.57 -14.42
CA VAL A 459 12.32 -28.62 -15.15
C VAL A 459 12.37 -28.36 -16.65
N ALA A 460 12.13 -27.12 -17.10
CA ALA A 460 12.23 -26.79 -18.52
C ALA A 460 13.65 -27.01 -19.07
N TYR A 461 14.65 -26.54 -18.34
CA TYR A 461 16.05 -26.58 -18.76
C TYR A 461 16.60 -27.99 -18.83
N TYR A 462 16.51 -28.71 -17.72
CA TYR A 462 17.04 -30.10 -17.69
C TYR A 462 16.11 -31.06 -18.42
N GLY A 463 14.82 -30.80 -18.48
CA GLY A 463 13.90 -31.61 -19.30
C GLY A 463 14.19 -31.49 -20.80
N THR A 464 14.42 -30.29 -21.32
CA THR A 464 14.85 -30.09 -22.72
C THR A 464 16.24 -30.69 -22.96
N SER A 465 17.18 -30.52 -22.02
CA SER A 465 18.52 -31.07 -22.10
C SER A 465 18.52 -32.60 -22.07
N TRP A 466 17.55 -33.23 -21.42
CA TRP A 466 17.41 -34.71 -21.43
C TRP A 466 16.88 -35.25 -22.75
N ILE A 467 16.02 -34.49 -23.44
CA ILE A 467 15.48 -34.85 -24.75
C ILE A 467 16.53 -34.70 -25.86
N PHE A 468 17.59 -33.89 -25.62
CA PHE A 468 18.72 -33.71 -26.53
C PHE A 468 19.96 -34.56 -26.10
N PRO A 469 19.92 -35.91 -26.16
CA PRO A 469 21.06 -36.74 -25.83
C PRO A 469 22.18 -36.55 -26.86
N GLU A 470 23.43 -36.94 -26.49
CA GLU A 470 24.63 -36.86 -27.36
C GLU A 470 24.42 -37.44 -28.78
N ASN A 471 23.55 -38.46 -28.92
CA ASN A 471 23.19 -39.03 -30.21
C ASN A 471 22.33 -38.09 -31.10
N LEU A 472 21.59 -37.18 -30.54
CA LEU A 472 20.83 -36.18 -31.31
C LEU A 472 21.73 -35.02 -31.75
N LEU A 473 22.77 -34.70 -31.01
CA LEU A 473 23.82 -33.78 -31.44
C LEU A 473 24.47 -34.28 -32.75
N ASP A 474 24.70 -35.59 -32.89
CA ASP A 474 25.20 -36.20 -34.13
C ASP A 474 24.17 -36.10 -35.29
N VAL A 475 22.89 -36.26 -35.01
CA VAL A 475 21.84 -36.16 -36.03
C VAL A 475 21.62 -34.69 -36.44
N TYR A 476 21.58 -33.76 -35.49
CA TYR A 476 21.50 -32.30 -35.79
C TYR A 476 22.79 -31.80 -36.46
N MET A 477 23.95 -32.32 -36.08
CA MET A 477 25.22 -32.05 -36.76
C MET A 477 25.14 -32.43 -38.20
N ARG A 478 24.63 -33.62 -38.53
CA ARG A 478 24.46 -34.08 -39.91
C ARG A 478 23.45 -33.25 -40.68
N PHE A 479 22.33 -32.87 -40.05
CA PHE A 479 21.27 -32.06 -40.67
C PHE A 479 21.75 -30.62 -40.92
N PHE A 480 22.46 -29.99 -39.98
CA PHE A 480 23.01 -28.68 -40.11
C PHE A 480 24.15 -28.59 -41.14
N ILE A 481 25.01 -29.61 -41.15
CA ILE A 481 26.06 -29.77 -42.20
C ILE A 481 25.41 -29.87 -43.59
N MET A 482 24.31 -30.61 -43.70
CA MET A 482 23.59 -30.78 -44.97
C MET A 482 23.02 -29.45 -45.44
N ILE A 483 22.39 -28.63 -44.54
CA ILE A 483 21.85 -27.31 -44.89
C ILE A 483 22.96 -26.31 -45.25
N VAL A 484 24.07 -26.32 -44.53
CA VAL A 484 25.20 -25.40 -44.77
C VAL A 484 26.00 -25.80 -46.02
N MET A 485 25.98 -27.08 -46.41
CA MET A 485 26.60 -27.53 -47.66
C MET A 485 25.71 -27.35 -48.90
N GLU A 486 24.39 -27.14 -48.71
CA GLU A 486 23.43 -26.80 -49.79
C GLU A 486 23.27 -25.28 -49.99
N MET A 487 23.80 -24.44 -49.12
CA MET A 487 23.91 -22.98 -49.29
C MET A 487 25.27 -22.57 -49.83
#